data_48cbd8d060dfd3233e41d7e8e6e5fe19
#
_entry.id   48cbd8d060dfd3233e41d7e8e6e5fe19
#
_cell.length_a   1.000
_cell.length_b   1.000
_cell.length_c   1.000
_cell.angle_alpha   90.00
_cell.angle_beta   90.00
_cell.angle_gamma   90.00
#
_symmetry.space_group_name_H-M   'P 1'
#
loop_
_entity.id
_entity.type
_entity.pdbx_description
1 polymer ?
#
loop_
_entity_poly.entity_id
_entity_poly.type
_entity_poly.pdbx_seq_one_letter_code
_entity_poly.pdbx_strand_id
1 'polypeptide(L)'
;MTEIDPANLSLFYLISRQIGNMLRMYQMSREQKKMQQKLETLVREIEEKNEVLNFLSESDALTGCLNRRGFMEKAVQMNREYEGKEVVILFADLDHLKEINDCFGHIEGDFAIRRCAEVLKSAAGKQSITGRIGGDEFCAMFPGNAQDGQKLRERIQEENLAFNMKSEKPYYVELSVGYHVVRCGGDLIISEAFKDADKALYEEKKKRRKSVKK
;
A
#
# COMPACT_ATOMS: atom_id res chain seq x y z
N MET A 1 -3.85 18.42 -85.26
CA MET A 1 -3.07 18.53 -83.96
C MET A 1 -3.71 19.68 -83.22
N THR A 2 -4.42 19.36 -82.13
CA THR A 2 -5.03 20.37 -81.23
C THR A 2 -3.94 20.90 -80.36
N GLU A 3 -3.54 22.16 -80.52
CA GLU A 3 -2.62 22.87 -79.62
C GLU A 3 -3.28 22.95 -78.22
N ILE A 4 -2.59 22.44 -77.25
CA ILE A 4 -3.03 22.58 -75.82
C ILE A 4 -2.75 24.02 -75.40
N ASP A 5 -3.79 24.73 -75.01
CA ASP A 5 -3.69 26.10 -74.50
C ASP A 5 -2.73 26.16 -73.31
N PRO A 6 -1.70 27.02 -73.32
CA PRO A 6 -0.73 27.19 -72.22
C PRO A 6 -1.36 27.50 -70.84
N ALA A 7 -2.55 28.14 -70.82
CA ALA A 7 -3.31 28.41 -69.60
C ALA A 7 -3.82 27.13 -68.96
N ASN A 8 -4.27 26.15 -69.75
CA ASN A 8 -4.71 24.86 -69.30
C ASN A 8 -3.55 24.02 -68.73
N LEU A 9 -2.37 24.09 -69.32
CA LEU A 9 -1.17 23.40 -68.80
C LEU A 9 -0.75 23.96 -67.44
N SER A 10 -0.77 25.29 -67.25
CA SER A 10 -0.49 25.93 -65.97
C SER A 10 -1.49 25.52 -64.88
N LEU A 11 -2.77 25.46 -65.23
CA LEU A 11 -3.83 25.01 -64.31
C LEU A 11 -3.64 23.55 -63.89
N PHE A 12 -3.35 22.64 -64.82
CA PHE A 12 -3.05 21.24 -64.56
C PHE A 12 -1.84 21.07 -63.63
N TYR A 13 -0.76 21.86 -63.83
CA TYR A 13 0.39 21.84 -62.95
C TYR A 13 0.05 22.30 -61.53
N LEU A 14 -0.74 23.34 -61.36
CA LEU A 14 -1.18 23.86 -60.08
C LEU A 14 -2.04 22.83 -59.31
N ILE A 15 -3.01 22.21 -60.00
CA ILE A 15 -3.87 21.18 -59.47
C ILE A 15 -3.06 19.94 -59.03
N SER A 16 -2.14 19.48 -59.88
CA SER A 16 -1.28 18.32 -59.57
C SER A 16 -0.42 18.55 -58.29
N ARG A 17 0.12 19.78 -58.19
CA ARG A 17 0.91 20.22 -57.00
C ARG A 17 0.04 20.29 -55.75
N GLN A 18 -1.17 20.82 -55.84
CA GLN A 18 -2.15 20.85 -54.74
C GLN A 18 -2.51 19.44 -54.26
N ILE A 19 -2.86 18.53 -55.21
CA ILE A 19 -3.16 17.14 -54.89
C ILE A 19 -1.98 16.44 -54.23
N GLY A 20 -0.77 16.62 -54.75
CA GLY A 20 0.45 16.07 -54.13
C GLY A 20 0.71 16.56 -52.71
N ASN A 21 0.45 17.86 -52.44
CA ASN A 21 0.52 18.39 -51.09
C ASN A 21 -0.55 17.81 -50.17
N MET A 22 -1.80 17.72 -50.64
CA MET A 22 -2.89 17.11 -49.85
C MET A 22 -2.60 15.65 -49.51
N LEU A 23 -2.10 14.87 -50.48
CA LEU A 23 -1.73 13.47 -50.22
C LEU A 23 -0.61 13.35 -49.17
N ARG A 24 0.42 14.20 -49.24
CA ARG A 24 1.49 14.23 -48.24
C ARG A 24 0.98 14.61 -46.86
N MET A 25 0.14 15.64 -46.77
CA MET A 25 -0.48 16.02 -45.52
C MET A 25 -1.34 14.90 -44.90
N TYR A 26 -2.11 14.23 -45.75
CA TYR A 26 -2.91 13.08 -45.32
C TYR A 26 -2.06 11.93 -44.81
N GLN A 27 -0.99 11.57 -45.53
CA GLN A 27 -0.05 10.54 -45.09
C GLN A 27 0.62 10.91 -43.75
N MET A 28 1.13 12.15 -43.60
CA MET A 28 1.72 12.65 -42.37
C MET A 28 0.71 12.59 -41.21
N SER A 29 -0.51 13.04 -41.41
CA SER A 29 -1.56 13.01 -40.37
C SER A 29 -1.89 11.57 -39.98
N ARG A 30 -1.93 10.64 -40.95
CA ARG A 30 -2.17 9.21 -40.65
C ARG A 30 -1.01 8.57 -39.86
N GLU A 31 0.23 8.90 -40.20
CA GLU A 31 1.40 8.42 -39.49
C GLU A 31 1.48 9.02 -38.07
N GLN A 32 1.18 10.30 -37.92
CA GLN A 32 1.10 10.97 -36.62
C GLN A 32 0.04 10.31 -35.72
N LYS A 33 -1.14 10.02 -36.26
CA LYS A 33 -2.20 9.33 -35.51
C LYS A 33 -1.79 7.92 -35.06
N LYS A 34 -1.10 7.16 -35.93
CA LYS A 34 -0.57 5.84 -35.58
C LYS A 34 0.51 5.94 -34.49
N MET A 35 1.39 6.93 -34.59
CA MET A 35 2.46 7.15 -33.60
C MET A 35 1.87 7.55 -32.25
N GLN A 36 0.86 8.40 -32.23
CA GLN A 36 0.15 8.79 -31.01
C GLN A 36 -0.51 7.58 -30.34
N GLN A 37 -1.22 6.74 -31.08
CA GLN A 37 -1.83 5.52 -30.54
C GLN A 37 -0.79 4.56 -29.96
N LYS A 38 0.36 4.43 -30.62
CA LYS A 38 1.45 3.60 -30.13
C LYS A 38 2.04 4.16 -28.83
N LEU A 39 2.19 5.49 -28.75
CA LEU A 39 2.68 6.17 -27.56
C LEU A 39 1.73 5.97 -26.36
N GLU A 40 0.43 6.14 -26.56
CA GLU A 40 -0.59 5.92 -25.53
C GLU A 40 -0.57 4.47 -25.00
N THR A 41 -0.37 3.49 -25.91
CA THR A 41 -0.24 2.08 -25.50
C THR A 41 1.01 1.85 -24.66
N LEU A 42 2.17 2.40 -25.08
CA LEU A 42 3.43 2.27 -24.34
C LEU A 42 3.39 2.95 -22.97
N VAL A 43 2.76 4.12 -22.87
CA VAL A 43 2.57 4.83 -21.59
C VAL A 43 1.78 3.94 -20.62
N ARG A 44 0.67 3.36 -21.09
CA ARG A 44 -0.14 2.46 -20.26
C ARG A 44 0.65 1.22 -19.80
N GLU A 45 1.41 0.59 -20.70
CA GLU A 45 2.28 -0.55 -20.31
C GLU A 45 3.34 -0.18 -19.28
N ILE A 46 3.90 1.03 -19.36
CA ILE A 46 4.87 1.53 -18.39
C ILE A 46 4.19 1.78 -17.05
N GLU A 47 3.00 2.37 -17.04
CA GLU A 47 2.22 2.61 -15.82
C GLU A 47 1.88 1.30 -15.11
N GLU A 48 1.35 0.30 -15.84
CA GLU A 48 1.04 -1.03 -15.30
C GLU A 48 2.29 -1.71 -14.69
N LYS A 49 3.44 -1.64 -15.39
CA LYS A 49 4.70 -2.18 -14.85
C LYS A 49 5.20 -1.43 -13.63
N ASN A 50 5.06 -0.10 -13.60
CA ASN A 50 5.44 0.70 -12.44
C ASN A 50 4.55 0.41 -11.22
N GLU A 51 3.25 0.20 -11.40
CA GLU A 51 2.36 -0.22 -10.31
C GLU A 51 2.79 -1.56 -9.70
N VAL A 52 3.12 -2.54 -10.56
CA VAL A 52 3.62 -3.85 -10.09
C VAL A 52 4.95 -3.71 -9.36
N LEU A 53 5.89 -2.92 -9.90
CA LEU A 53 7.19 -2.68 -9.25
C LEU A 53 7.04 -1.97 -7.91
N ASN A 54 6.16 -0.98 -7.81
CA ASN A 54 5.85 -0.27 -6.57
C ASN A 54 5.22 -1.24 -5.56
N PHE A 55 4.24 -2.04 -5.97
CA PHE A 55 3.64 -3.05 -5.10
C PHE A 55 4.69 -4.01 -4.54
N LEU A 56 5.55 -4.57 -5.38
CA LEU A 56 6.63 -5.47 -4.96
C LEU A 56 7.68 -4.78 -4.06
N SER A 57 7.87 -3.47 -4.24
CA SER A 57 8.85 -2.67 -3.47
C SER A 57 8.30 -2.15 -2.14
N GLU A 58 6.97 -2.01 -1.98
CA GLU A 58 6.31 -1.43 -0.81
C GLU A 58 5.61 -2.48 0.07
N SER A 59 5.42 -3.70 -0.43
CA SER A 59 4.69 -4.76 0.27
C SER A 59 5.62 -5.82 0.88
N ASP A 60 5.16 -6.45 1.94
CA ASP A 60 5.75 -7.66 2.52
C ASP A 60 5.21 -8.89 1.78
N ALA A 61 6.09 -9.70 1.21
CA ALA A 61 5.74 -10.84 0.36
C ALA A 61 4.95 -11.95 1.10
N LEU A 62 5.13 -12.09 2.42
CA LEU A 62 4.47 -13.13 3.20
C LEU A 62 3.03 -12.76 3.56
N THR A 63 2.79 -11.49 3.90
CA THR A 63 1.54 -11.01 4.48
C THR A 63 0.70 -10.13 3.55
N GLY A 64 1.30 -9.58 2.49
CA GLY A 64 0.69 -8.57 1.63
C GLY A 64 0.32 -7.29 2.39
N CYS A 65 0.85 -7.06 3.60
CA CYS A 65 0.87 -5.76 4.25
C CYS A 65 1.93 -4.87 3.60
N LEU A 66 1.91 -3.57 3.88
CA LEU A 66 3.04 -2.72 3.53
C LEU A 66 4.30 -3.21 4.27
N ASN A 67 5.45 -3.20 3.61
CA ASN A 67 6.71 -3.36 4.29
C ASN A 67 7.09 -2.05 5.01
N ARG A 68 8.18 -2.07 5.76
CA ARG A 68 8.63 -0.90 6.55
C ARG A 68 8.70 0.38 5.71
N ARG A 69 9.25 0.30 4.49
CA ARG A 69 9.39 1.46 3.61
C ARG A 69 8.03 1.96 3.13
N GLY A 70 7.22 1.10 2.55
CA GLY A 70 5.90 1.47 2.04
C GLY A 70 4.99 1.99 3.14
N PHE A 71 5.07 1.42 4.35
CA PHE A 71 4.31 1.91 5.49
C PHE A 71 4.71 3.34 5.88
N MET A 72 6.03 3.64 5.97
CA MET A 72 6.50 4.98 6.32
C MET A 72 6.12 6.03 5.26
N GLU A 73 6.22 5.69 3.99
CA GLU A 73 5.80 6.56 2.89
C GLU A 73 4.30 6.88 2.96
N LYS A 74 3.46 5.86 3.19
CA LYS A 74 2.01 6.03 3.35
C LYS A 74 1.62 6.77 4.63
N ALA A 75 2.36 6.58 5.72
CA ALA A 75 2.14 7.32 6.97
C ALA A 75 2.42 8.83 6.80
N VAL A 76 3.46 9.20 6.05
CA VAL A 76 3.73 10.60 5.69
C VAL A 76 2.62 11.18 4.81
N GLN A 77 2.11 10.40 3.86
CA GLN A 77 0.97 10.81 3.04
C GLN A 77 -0.28 11.04 3.90
N MET A 78 -0.61 10.08 4.77
CA MET A 78 -1.75 10.17 5.70
C MET A 78 -1.64 11.39 6.64
N ASN A 79 -0.42 11.71 7.13
CA ASN A 79 -0.20 12.91 7.94
C ASN A 79 -0.60 14.20 7.21
N ARG A 80 -0.37 14.28 5.90
CA ARG A 80 -0.78 15.43 5.07
C ARG A 80 -2.28 15.44 4.80
N GLU A 81 -2.86 14.28 4.47
CA GLU A 81 -4.29 14.15 4.15
C GLU A 81 -5.19 14.45 5.35
N TYR A 82 -4.73 14.14 6.57
CA TYR A 82 -5.47 14.34 7.81
C TYR A 82 -4.95 15.51 8.64
N GLU A 83 -4.33 16.51 8.01
CA GLU A 83 -3.81 17.69 8.71
C GLU A 83 -4.85 18.31 9.66
N GLY A 84 -4.42 18.59 10.89
CA GLY A 84 -5.27 19.12 11.97
C GLY A 84 -6.18 18.10 12.66
N LYS A 85 -6.27 16.86 12.17
CA LYS A 85 -7.08 15.78 12.76
C LYS A 85 -6.22 14.84 13.60
N GLU A 86 -6.86 14.07 14.47
CA GLU A 86 -6.22 13.01 15.23
C GLU A 86 -6.15 11.72 14.40
N VAL A 87 -5.03 11.01 14.57
CA VAL A 87 -4.82 9.67 14.04
C VAL A 87 -4.29 8.77 15.15
N VAL A 88 -4.65 7.51 15.07
CA VAL A 88 -4.13 6.46 15.94
C VAL A 88 -2.98 5.76 15.23
N ILE A 89 -1.85 5.66 15.90
CA ILE A 89 -0.72 4.84 15.50
C ILE A 89 -0.69 3.64 16.45
N LEU A 90 -0.70 2.44 15.88
CA LEU A 90 -0.69 1.19 16.60
C LEU A 90 0.57 0.41 16.27
N PHE A 91 1.21 -0.14 17.27
CA PHE A 91 2.25 -1.15 17.16
C PHE A 91 1.75 -2.47 17.72
N ALA A 92 2.02 -3.57 17.04
CA ALA A 92 1.67 -4.90 17.46
C ALA A 92 2.83 -5.87 17.25
N ASP A 93 2.91 -6.89 18.07
CA ASP A 93 3.96 -7.90 18.01
C ASP A 93 3.34 -9.27 18.28
N LEU A 94 3.64 -10.23 17.42
CA LEU A 94 3.21 -11.62 17.57
C LEU A 94 3.94 -12.28 18.73
N ASP A 95 3.20 -12.59 19.77
CA ASP A 95 3.77 -13.22 20.96
C ASP A 95 4.23 -14.66 20.63
N HIS A 96 5.36 -15.07 21.20
CA HIS A 96 5.90 -16.44 21.15
C HIS A 96 6.25 -16.99 19.74
N LEU A 97 6.48 -16.13 18.72
CA LEU A 97 6.82 -16.60 17.37
C LEU A 97 8.06 -17.51 17.37
N LYS A 98 9.06 -17.21 18.20
CA LYS A 98 10.26 -18.05 18.30
C LYS A 98 9.91 -19.46 18.81
N GLU A 99 9.08 -19.57 19.82
CA GLU A 99 8.63 -20.85 20.38
C GLU A 99 7.82 -21.64 19.36
N ILE A 100 6.95 -20.98 18.59
CA ILE A 100 6.20 -21.60 17.48
C ILE A 100 7.17 -22.16 16.44
N ASN A 101 8.16 -21.36 16.01
CA ASN A 101 9.16 -21.81 15.04
C ASN A 101 10.00 -22.99 15.55
N ASP A 102 10.47 -22.91 16.80
CA ASP A 102 11.36 -23.92 17.38
C ASP A 102 10.63 -25.25 17.63
N CYS A 103 9.34 -25.21 18.01
CA CYS A 103 8.55 -26.41 18.30
C CYS A 103 7.81 -26.99 17.10
N PHE A 104 7.35 -26.17 16.16
CA PHE A 104 6.45 -26.57 15.07
C PHE A 104 6.99 -26.25 13.67
N GLY A 105 8.13 -25.59 13.59
CA GLY A 105 8.81 -25.25 12.32
C GLY A 105 8.35 -23.92 11.70
N HIS A 106 9.16 -23.42 10.78
CA HIS A 106 8.95 -22.12 10.15
C HIS A 106 7.66 -22.00 9.34
N ILE A 107 7.11 -23.10 8.82
CA ILE A 107 5.83 -23.10 8.09
C ILE A 107 4.69 -22.69 9.02
N GLU A 108 4.71 -23.15 10.27
CA GLU A 108 3.72 -22.77 11.28
C GLU A 108 3.93 -21.34 11.79
N GLY A 109 5.19 -20.90 11.91
CA GLY A 109 5.49 -19.48 12.18
C GLY A 109 4.98 -18.55 11.09
N ASP A 110 5.20 -18.91 9.82
CA ASP A 110 4.67 -18.18 8.67
C ASP A 110 3.14 -18.13 8.66
N PHE A 111 2.48 -19.22 9.06
CA PHE A 111 1.04 -19.25 9.23
C PHE A 111 0.59 -18.29 10.32
N ALA A 112 1.24 -18.30 11.50
CA ALA A 112 0.92 -17.39 12.59
C ALA A 112 1.11 -15.91 12.18
N ILE A 113 2.19 -15.58 11.45
CA ILE A 113 2.45 -14.26 10.90
C ILE A 113 1.35 -13.82 9.92
N ARG A 114 0.94 -14.69 8.99
CA ARG A 114 -0.18 -14.39 8.06
C ARG A 114 -1.48 -14.14 8.81
N ARG A 115 -1.77 -14.97 9.81
CA ARG A 115 -2.97 -14.80 10.62
C ARG A 115 -2.99 -13.46 11.36
N CYS A 116 -1.87 -13.04 11.94
CA CYS A 116 -1.75 -11.71 12.58
C CYS A 116 -2.03 -10.57 11.59
N ALA A 117 -1.50 -10.66 10.38
CA ALA A 117 -1.75 -9.68 9.34
C ALA A 117 -3.25 -9.60 8.95
N GLU A 118 -3.93 -10.75 8.85
CA GLU A 118 -5.37 -10.83 8.56
C GLU A 118 -6.18 -10.15 9.66
N VAL A 119 -5.92 -10.51 10.93
CA VAL A 119 -6.58 -9.90 12.09
C VAL A 119 -6.39 -8.40 12.12
N LEU A 120 -5.16 -7.92 11.93
CA LEU A 120 -4.86 -6.50 11.95
C LEU A 120 -5.57 -5.75 10.82
N LYS A 121 -5.57 -6.29 9.59
CA LYS A 121 -6.28 -5.70 8.44
C LYS A 121 -7.79 -5.66 8.66
N SER A 122 -8.37 -6.75 9.16
CA SER A 122 -9.81 -6.86 9.46
C SER A 122 -10.21 -5.82 10.51
N ALA A 123 -9.48 -5.78 11.61
CA ALA A 123 -9.78 -4.92 12.75
C ALA A 123 -9.59 -3.43 12.44
N ALA A 124 -8.53 -3.05 11.73
CA ALA A 124 -8.20 -1.66 11.46
C ALA A 124 -9.12 -0.99 10.42
N GLY A 125 -9.75 -1.78 9.52
CA GLY A 125 -10.73 -1.28 8.57
C GLY A 125 -10.14 -0.60 7.33
N LYS A 126 -11.02 -0.10 6.45
CA LYS A 126 -10.66 0.34 5.09
C LYS A 126 -9.86 1.65 5.02
N GLN A 127 -9.99 2.51 6.01
CA GLN A 127 -9.28 3.82 6.04
C GLN A 127 -7.90 3.73 6.72
N SER A 128 -7.46 2.53 7.06
CA SER A 128 -6.18 2.30 7.69
C SER A 128 -5.11 1.90 6.69
N ILE A 129 -3.88 2.20 7.04
CA ILE A 129 -2.70 1.56 6.48
C ILE A 129 -2.18 0.54 7.49
N THR A 130 -1.78 -0.63 7.01
CA THR A 130 -1.22 -1.70 7.85
C THR A 130 0.11 -2.16 7.27
N GLY A 131 1.10 -2.37 8.12
CA GLY A 131 2.45 -2.76 7.72
C GLY A 131 3.05 -3.84 8.61
N ARG A 132 3.97 -4.62 8.03
CA ARG A 132 4.89 -5.50 8.74
C ARG A 132 6.27 -4.86 8.73
N ILE A 133 6.78 -4.52 9.92
CA ILE A 133 7.99 -3.71 10.07
C ILE A 133 9.21 -4.56 10.38
N GLY A 134 8.99 -5.71 10.99
CA GLY A 134 10.02 -6.69 11.39
C GLY A 134 9.51 -8.11 11.25
N GLY A 135 10.21 -9.08 11.83
CA GLY A 135 9.86 -10.49 11.79
C GLY A 135 8.45 -10.79 12.33
N ASP A 136 8.19 -10.33 13.54
CA ASP A 136 6.96 -10.46 14.33
C ASP A 136 6.24 -9.12 14.59
N GLU A 137 6.80 -8.02 14.09
CA GLU A 137 6.35 -6.66 14.36
C GLU A 137 5.43 -6.13 13.27
N PHE A 138 4.28 -5.64 13.66
CA PHE A 138 3.27 -5.03 12.81
C PHE A 138 2.94 -3.62 13.27
N CYS A 139 2.41 -2.82 12.35
CA CYS A 139 1.86 -1.52 12.70
C CYS A 139 0.62 -1.20 11.87
N ALA A 140 -0.19 -0.28 12.42
CA ALA A 140 -1.31 0.31 11.70
C ALA A 140 -1.38 1.81 12.00
N MET A 141 -1.91 2.58 11.06
CA MET A 141 -2.25 3.99 11.26
C MET A 141 -3.62 4.26 10.61
N PHE A 142 -4.48 4.97 11.32
CA PHE A 142 -5.84 5.26 10.86
C PHE A 142 -6.38 6.53 11.53
N PRO A 143 -7.31 7.26 10.87
CA PRO A 143 -7.96 8.42 11.47
C PRO A 143 -8.85 7.99 12.65
N GLY A 144 -8.67 8.61 13.81
CA GLY A 144 -9.42 8.27 15.02
C GLY A 144 -8.78 8.85 16.28
N ASN A 145 -9.44 8.63 17.39
CA ASN A 145 -9.04 9.11 18.72
C ASN A 145 -8.67 7.94 19.66
N ALA A 146 -8.43 8.24 20.94
CA ALA A 146 -8.05 7.25 21.93
C ALA A 146 -9.11 6.12 22.12
N GLN A 147 -10.41 6.44 21.99
CA GLN A 147 -11.46 5.41 22.08
C GLN A 147 -11.42 4.46 20.88
N ASP A 148 -11.09 4.97 19.69
CA ASP A 148 -10.97 4.15 18.49
C ASP A 148 -9.74 3.23 18.57
N GLY A 149 -8.63 3.73 19.14
CA GLY A 149 -7.45 2.91 19.44
C GLY A 149 -7.76 1.78 20.44
N GLN A 150 -8.52 2.09 21.49
CA GLN A 150 -8.94 1.09 22.47
C GLN A 150 -9.88 0.04 21.84
N LYS A 151 -10.87 0.45 21.07
CA LYS A 151 -11.78 -0.47 20.35
C LYS A 151 -11.03 -1.38 19.38
N LEU A 152 -10.03 -0.83 18.67
CA LEU A 152 -9.22 -1.64 17.76
C LEU A 152 -8.46 -2.72 18.54
N ARG A 153 -7.84 -2.36 19.67
CA ARG A 153 -7.15 -3.32 20.54
C ARG A 153 -8.08 -4.42 21.02
N GLU A 154 -9.27 -4.08 21.49
CA GLU A 154 -10.29 -5.04 21.95
C GLU A 154 -10.71 -5.98 20.81
N ARG A 155 -10.97 -5.44 19.62
CA ARG A 155 -11.33 -6.24 18.44
C ARG A 155 -10.22 -7.21 18.05
N ILE A 156 -8.97 -6.80 18.07
CA ILE A 156 -7.83 -7.69 17.79
C ILE A 156 -7.79 -8.85 18.82
N GLN A 157 -8.02 -8.55 20.10
CA GLN A 157 -8.04 -9.57 21.14
C GLN A 157 -9.21 -10.56 20.95
N GLU A 158 -10.41 -10.05 20.63
CA GLU A 158 -11.59 -10.87 20.35
C GLU A 158 -11.39 -11.78 19.12
N GLU A 159 -10.84 -11.25 18.02
CA GLU A 159 -10.57 -12.03 16.81
C GLU A 159 -9.51 -13.11 17.07
N ASN A 160 -8.45 -12.81 17.82
CA ASN A 160 -7.45 -13.80 18.21
C ASN A 160 -8.05 -14.89 19.09
N LEU A 161 -8.86 -14.53 20.09
CA LEU A 161 -9.53 -15.48 20.98
C LEU A 161 -10.48 -16.38 20.16
N ALA A 162 -11.31 -15.80 19.31
CA ALA A 162 -12.24 -16.54 18.48
C ALA A 162 -11.53 -17.51 17.52
N PHE A 163 -10.37 -17.11 16.98
CA PHE A 163 -9.54 -17.99 16.18
C PHE A 163 -8.97 -19.14 17.02
N ASN A 164 -8.34 -18.84 18.14
CA ASN A 164 -7.69 -19.84 19.00
C ASN A 164 -8.68 -20.87 19.55
N MET A 165 -9.95 -20.47 19.81
CA MET A 165 -11.01 -21.40 20.24
C MET A 165 -11.46 -22.37 19.15
N LYS A 166 -11.34 -22.01 17.88
CA LYS A 166 -11.76 -22.82 16.72
C LYS A 166 -10.60 -23.54 16.04
N SER A 167 -9.38 -23.12 16.33
CA SER A 167 -8.18 -23.63 15.70
C SER A 167 -7.81 -24.99 16.29
N GLU A 168 -7.45 -25.94 15.42
CA GLU A 168 -6.86 -27.23 15.81
C GLU A 168 -5.34 -27.16 15.98
N LYS A 169 -4.76 -25.92 15.94
CA LYS A 169 -3.32 -25.74 16.10
C LYS A 169 -2.89 -26.00 17.54
N PRO A 170 -1.72 -26.64 17.75
CA PRO A 170 -1.21 -26.95 19.08
C PRO A 170 -0.59 -25.73 19.80
N TYR A 171 -0.80 -24.51 19.28
CA TYR A 171 -0.31 -23.24 19.82
C TYR A 171 -1.37 -22.15 19.65
N TYR A 172 -1.25 -21.09 20.46
CA TYR A 172 -2.08 -19.90 20.34
C TYR A 172 -1.40 -18.84 19.47
N VAL A 173 -2.21 -18.13 18.68
CA VAL A 173 -1.78 -16.93 17.95
C VAL A 173 -2.27 -15.72 18.75
N GLU A 174 -1.35 -14.94 19.29
CA GLU A 174 -1.65 -13.79 20.13
C GLU A 174 -0.85 -12.56 19.64
N LEU A 175 -1.51 -11.41 19.63
CA LEU A 175 -0.90 -10.12 19.35
C LEU A 175 -0.90 -9.27 20.62
N SER A 176 0.27 -8.88 21.09
CA SER A 176 0.41 -7.75 22.00
C SER A 176 0.29 -6.44 21.25
N VAL A 177 -0.49 -5.49 21.77
CA VAL A 177 -0.86 -4.26 21.05
C VAL A 177 -0.65 -3.04 21.94
N GLY A 178 0.10 -2.07 21.44
CA GLY A 178 0.23 -0.72 22.00
C GLY A 178 -0.23 0.32 20.97
N TYR A 179 -0.81 1.42 21.42
CA TYR A 179 -1.18 2.50 20.53
C TYR A 179 -0.90 3.88 21.14
N HIS A 180 -0.74 4.85 20.26
CA HIS A 180 -0.57 6.26 20.60
C HIS A 180 -1.43 7.12 19.67
N VAL A 181 -1.95 8.25 20.17
CA VAL A 181 -2.77 9.17 19.39
C VAL A 181 -1.97 10.43 19.15
N VAL A 182 -1.91 10.86 17.91
CA VAL A 182 -1.21 12.08 17.50
C VAL A 182 -2.11 12.95 16.65
N ARG A 183 -1.85 14.26 16.66
CA ARG A 183 -2.49 15.20 15.76
C ARG A 183 -1.60 15.36 14.52
N CYS A 184 -2.17 15.13 13.34
CA CYS A 184 -1.49 15.34 12.07
C CYS A 184 -1.17 16.81 11.83
N GLY A 185 -0.02 17.09 11.23
CA GLY A 185 0.43 18.44 10.90
C GLY A 185 1.92 18.49 10.55
N GLY A 186 2.40 19.69 10.18
CA GLY A 186 3.79 19.89 9.74
C GLY A 186 4.85 19.61 10.80
N ASP A 187 4.50 19.75 12.08
CA ASP A 187 5.42 19.52 13.22
C ASP A 187 5.48 18.03 13.65
N LEU A 188 4.60 17.17 13.08
CA LEU A 188 4.57 15.76 13.45
C LEU A 188 5.75 15.01 12.84
N ILE A 189 6.64 14.53 13.68
CA ILE A 189 7.73 13.62 13.29
C ILE A 189 7.20 12.19 13.39
N ILE A 190 6.81 11.61 12.27
CA ILE A 190 6.22 10.26 12.18
C ILE A 190 7.07 9.21 12.91
N SER A 191 8.40 9.24 12.77
CA SER A 191 9.29 8.28 13.43
C SER A 191 9.32 8.39 14.95
N GLU A 192 9.02 9.56 15.52
CA GLU A 192 8.90 9.73 16.99
C GLU A 192 7.56 9.22 17.49
N ALA A 193 6.48 9.52 16.76
CA ALA A 193 5.15 9.01 17.09
C ALA A 193 5.10 7.47 17.09
N PHE A 194 5.87 6.83 16.19
CA PHE A 194 6.04 5.37 16.20
C PHE A 194 6.77 4.86 17.44
N LYS A 195 7.80 5.56 17.91
CA LYS A 195 8.51 5.19 19.15
C LYS A 195 7.59 5.26 20.37
N ASP A 196 6.64 6.18 20.39
CA ASP A 196 5.70 6.29 21.50
C ASP A 196 4.65 5.17 21.48
N ALA A 197 4.20 4.74 20.29
CA ALA A 197 3.37 3.56 20.15
C ALA A 197 4.11 2.27 20.55
N ASP A 198 5.39 2.13 20.19
CA ASP A 198 6.25 1.01 20.61
C ASP A 198 6.45 0.98 22.12
N LYS A 199 6.69 2.13 22.76
CA LYS A 199 6.73 2.23 24.24
C LYS A 199 5.42 1.75 24.87
N ALA A 200 4.27 2.13 24.29
CA ALA A 200 2.96 1.67 24.78
C ALA A 200 2.83 0.15 24.69
N LEU A 201 3.31 -0.46 23.60
CA LEU A 201 3.38 -1.91 23.45
C LEU A 201 4.29 -2.56 24.52
N TYR A 202 5.46 -2.00 24.72
CA TYR A 202 6.40 -2.51 25.73
C TYR A 202 5.78 -2.49 27.15
N GLU A 203 5.10 -1.40 27.54
CA GLU A 203 4.42 -1.30 28.82
C GLU A 203 3.28 -2.31 28.96
N GLU A 204 2.53 -2.58 27.89
CA GLU A 204 1.49 -3.60 27.87
C GLU A 204 2.08 -5.01 28.10
N LYS A 205 3.13 -5.38 27.37
CA LYS A 205 3.86 -6.65 27.56
C LYS A 205 4.38 -6.79 29.00
N LYS A 206 4.87 -5.72 29.60
CA LYS A 206 5.36 -5.72 30.98
C LYS A 206 4.25 -5.94 32.00
N LYS A 207 3.05 -5.38 31.78
CA LYS A 207 1.87 -5.59 32.63
C LYS A 207 1.39 -7.03 32.55
N ARG A 208 1.29 -7.62 31.33
CA ARG A 208 0.89 -9.02 31.15
C ARG A 208 1.84 -9.99 31.87
N ARG A 209 3.16 -9.80 31.73
CA ARG A 209 4.16 -10.65 32.42
C ARG A 209 4.05 -10.59 33.95
N LYS A 210 3.60 -9.47 34.53
CA LYS A 210 3.39 -9.35 35.97
C LYS A 210 2.09 -10.02 36.44
N SER A 211 1.04 -10.05 35.62
CA SER A 211 -0.24 -10.70 35.96
C SER A 211 -0.18 -12.23 35.90
N VAL A 212 0.69 -12.80 35.04
CA VAL A 212 0.89 -14.25 34.96
C VAL A 212 1.75 -14.84 36.09
N LYS A 213 2.51 -13.98 36.81
CA LYS A 213 3.37 -14.39 37.94
C LYS A 213 2.65 -14.34 39.30
N LYS A 214 1.39 -13.97 39.34
CA LYS A 214 0.54 -14.01 40.53
C LYS A 214 -0.46 -15.16 40.41
#